data_8c92cbdabc17b972467eff8d80843ff7
#
_entry.id   8c92cbdabc17b972467eff8d80843ff7
#
_cell.length_a   1.000
_cell.length_b   1.000
_cell.length_c   1.000
_cell.angle_alpha   90.00
_cell.angle_beta   90.00
_cell.angle_gamma   90.00
#
_symmetry.space_group_name_H-M   'P 1'
#
loop_
_entity.id
_entity.type
_entity.pdbx_description
1 polymer ?
#
loop_
_entity_poly.entity_id
_entity_poly.type
_entity_poly.pdbx_seq_one_letter_code
_entity_poly.pdbx_strand_id
1 'polypeptide(L)'
;MTSLLRKKVLRAINLLKCSCNDHLVELCYSGGKDSDVILELAKMAGINYRAMYKCTTIDPPGTIKHCLDNNVEIIRPKKSFLQIIENNGFPTRRARFCCGYLKEYKVMDKAIQGIRRSESAKRANLYTEPTICRIYGSKINHVNVILPILDFTDKDVEEFIKERCIKLHPLYYNEDGSLNVKKRLGCMGCPLKSDNGLSDFKAHPKLVRAWLRAGKKWWDSHPNIESRKKFSDIYELFVSNIFFHSYEDSMLSIKGGIFNDPIDCRKFIEHYFSIELF
;
A
#
# COMPACT_ATOMS: atom_id res chain seq x y z
N MET A 1 -23.18 3.88 18.87
CA MET A 1 -23.31 3.10 17.60
C MET A 1 -24.73 3.19 17.07
N THR A 2 -24.91 3.65 15.83
CA THR A 2 -26.21 3.74 15.14
C THR A 2 -26.83 2.33 14.95
N SER A 3 -28.16 2.24 14.84
CA SER A 3 -28.88 0.97 14.62
C SER A 3 -28.40 0.28 13.32
N LEU A 4 -28.12 1.06 12.27
CA LEU A 4 -27.62 0.53 11.00
C LEU A 4 -26.22 -0.08 11.15
N LEU A 5 -25.31 0.62 11.80
CA LEU A 5 -23.93 0.13 12.03
C LEU A 5 -23.96 -1.13 12.93
N ARG A 6 -24.79 -1.15 13.96
CA ARG A 6 -24.96 -2.33 14.81
C ARG A 6 -25.35 -3.57 14.00
N LYS A 7 -26.29 -3.42 13.05
CA LYS A 7 -26.68 -4.52 12.14
C LYS A 7 -25.50 -4.98 11.26
N LYS A 8 -24.70 -4.03 10.72
CA LYS A 8 -23.51 -4.37 9.92
C LYS A 8 -22.45 -5.09 10.75
N VAL A 9 -22.19 -4.66 11.97
CA VAL A 9 -21.25 -5.28 12.91
C VAL A 9 -21.70 -6.72 13.26
N LEU A 10 -22.97 -6.94 13.57
CA LEU A 10 -23.50 -8.28 13.83
C LEU A 10 -23.36 -9.21 12.62
N ARG A 11 -23.64 -8.71 11.40
CA ARG A 11 -23.42 -9.47 10.16
C ARG A 11 -21.94 -9.84 9.98
N ALA A 12 -21.02 -8.90 10.22
CA ALA A 12 -19.58 -9.13 10.13
C ALA A 12 -19.12 -10.21 11.14
N ILE A 13 -19.58 -10.15 12.39
CA ILE A 13 -19.28 -11.14 13.43
C ILE A 13 -19.81 -12.52 13.03
N ASN A 14 -21.06 -12.60 12.58
CA ASN A 14 -21.66 -13.87 12.15
C ASN A 14 -20.92 -14.45 10.94
N LEU A 15 -20.57 -13.61 9.94
CA LEU A 15 -19.75 -14.02 8.79
C LEU A 15 -18.42 -14.64 9.24
N LEU A 16 -17.72 -13.98 10.18
CA LEU A 16 -16.45 -14.47 10.71
C LEU A 16 -16.63 -15.81 11.42
N LYS A 17 -17.62 -15.94 12.32
CA LYS A 17 -17.91 -17.20 13.02
C LYS A 17 -18.21 -18.34 12.05
N CYS A 18 -19.13 -18.12 11.10
CA CYS A 18 -19.54 -19.15 10.14
C CYS A 18 -18.39 -19.53 9.16
N SER A 19 -17.58 -18.55 8.75
CA SER A 19 -16.53 -18.82 7.76
C SER A 19 -15.25 -19.38 8.37
N CYS A 20 -14.95 -19.11 9.63
CA CYS A 20 -13.72 -19.58 10.26
C CYS A 20 -13.85 -20.97 10.92
N ASN A 21 -15.05 -21.35 11.44
CA ASN A 21 -15.37 -22.68 11.98
C ASN A 21 -14.23 -23.25 12.85
N ASP A 22 -13.78 -22.53 13.86
CA ASP A 22 -12.68 -22.87 14.78
C ASP A 22 -11.30 -23.14 14.13
N HIS A 23 -11.18 -22.99 12.81
CA HIS A 23 -9.88 -23.09 12.14
C HIS A 23 -9.05 -21.82 12.36
N LEU A 24 -7.74 -22.03 12.49
CA LEU A 24 -6.79 -20.93 12.51
C LEU A 24 -6.76 -20.24 11.13
N VAL A 25 -6.99 -18.93 11.08
CA VAL A 25 -7.03 -18.14 9.84
C VAL A 25 -6.04 -16.98 9.87
N GLU A 26 -5.52 -16.58 8.70
CA GLU A 26 -4.71 -15.37 8.57
C GLU A 26 -5.61 -14.15 8.70
N LEU A 27 -5.32 -13.23 9.63
CA LEU A 27 -5.85 -11.88 9.59
C LEU A 27 -4.81 -10.97 8.93
N CYS A 28 -5.08 -10.55 7.69
CA CYS A 28 -4.18 -9.68 6.93
C CYS A 28 -4.19 -8.28 7.53
N TYR A 29 -3.16 -7.97 8.30
CA TYR A 29 -3.03 -6.68 8.94
C TYR A 29 -2.10 -5.77 8.14
N SER A 30 -2.47 -4.50 7.97
CA SER A 30 -1.69 -3.51 7.21
C SER A 30 -1.24 -2.30 8.02
N GLY A 31 -1.62 -2.23 9.31
CA GLY A 31 -1.45 -1.05 10.16
C GLY A 31 -2.44 0.08 9.85
N GLY A 32 -3.29 -0.09 8.85
CA GLY A 32 -4.30 0.90 8.46
C GLY A 32 -5.61 0.72 9.22
N LYS A 33 -6.42 1.79 9.29
CA LYS A 33 -7.70 1.84 10.01
C LYS A 33 -8.64 0.66 9.74
N ASP A 34 -8.69 0.20 8.48
CA ASP A 34 -9.57 -0.90 8.10
C ASP A 34 -9.05 -2.25 8.65
N SER A 35 -7.72 -2.41 8.76
CA SER A 35 -7.13 -3.58 9.42
C SER A 35 -7.29 -3.55 10.95
N ASP A 36 -7.30 -2.37 11.57
CA ASP A 36 -7.60 -2.22 12.99
C ASP A 36 -9.08 -2.60 13.28
N VAL A 37 -10.00 -2.19 12.39
CA VAL A 37 -11.42 -2.55 12.50
C VAL A 37 -11.63 -4.06 12.38
N ILE A 38 -11.03 -4.74 11.40
CA ILE A 38 -11.20 -6.20 11.27
C ILE A 38 -10.52 -6.97 12.41
N LEU A 39 -9.44 -6.45 12.97
CA LEU A 39 -8.81 -7.03 14.16
C LEU A 39 -9.75 -6.97 15.37
N GLU A 40 -10.41 -5.84 15.60
CA GLU A 40 -11.38 -5.69 16.67
C GLU A 40 -12.63 -6.58 16.46
N LEU A 41 -13.13 -6.68 15.22
CA LEU A 41 -14.23 -7.57 14.87
C LEU A 41 -13.88 -9.04 15.10
N ALA A 42 -12.64 -9.45 14.79
CA ALA A 42 -12.17 -10.81 15.03
C ALA A 42 -12.13 -11.14 16.54
N LYS A 43 -11.67 -10.20 17.38
CA LYS A 43 -11.73 -10.31 18.85
C LYS A 43 -13.17 -10.44 19.32
N MET A 44 -14.09 -9.59 18.85
CA MET A 44 -15.52 -9.63 19.21
C MET A 44 -16.19 -10.94 18.76
N ALA A 45 -15.76 -11.49 17.63
CA ALA A 45 -16.27 -12.77 17.13
C ALA A 45 -15.73 -13.98 17.90
N GLY A 46 -14.63 -13.84 18.63
CA GLY A 46 -13.99 -14.92 19.38
C GLY A 46 -13.44 -16.05 18.48
N ILE A 47 -13.05 -15.71 17.24
CA ILE A 47 -12.50 -16.68 16.28
C ILE A 47 -11.02 -16.93 16.54
N ASN A 48 -10.51 -18.08 16.06
CA ASN A 48 -9.10 -18.41 16.11
C ASN A 48 -8.38 -17.78 14.92
N TYR A 49 -7.52 -16.77 15.14
CA TYR A 49 -6.80 -16.05 14.08
C TYR A 49 -5.35 -15.77 14.45
N ARG A 50 -4.54 -15.58 13.41
CA ARG A 50 -3.17 -15.09 13.51
C ARG A 50 -3.07 -13.78 12.72
N ALA A 51 -2.97 -12.66 13.45
CA ALA A 51 -2.81 -11.36 12.82
C ALA A 51 -1.38 -11.21 12.29
N MET A 52 -1.23 -11.00 11.00
CA MET A 52 0.07 -10.96 10.32
C MET A 52 0.21 -9.70 9.47
N TYR A 53 1.33 -9.02 9.67
CA TYR A 53 1.75 -7.87 8.89
C TYR A 53 2.92 -8.22 7.97
N LYS A 54 2.69 -8.16 6.67
CA LYS A 54 3.74 -8.38 5.65
C LYS A 54 4.53 -7.09 5.46
N CYS A 55 5.67 -6.98 6.13
CA CYS A 55 6.53 -5.80 6.10
C CYS A 55 7.05 -5.53 4.70
N THR A 56 6.92 -4.29 4.23
CA THR A 56 7.39 -3.90 2.88
C THR A 56 8.77 -3.27 2.89
N THR A 57 9.36 -3.02 4.06
CA THR A 57 10.63 -2.31 4.27
C THR A 57 10.65 -0.85 3.77
N ILE A 58 9.49 -0.36 3.33
CA ILE A 58 9.27 1.01 2.85
C ILE A 58 7.97 1.58 3.46
N ASP A 59 7.61 1.06 4.61
CA ASP A 59 6.41 1.46 5.34
C ASP A 59 6.62 2.81 6.04
N PRO A 60 5.56 3.61 6.23
CA PRO A 60 5.64 4.86 6.97
C PRO A 60 6.19 4.67 8.39
N PRO A 61 6.88 5.68 8.94
CA PRO A 61 7.34 5.65 10.33
C PRO A 61 6.21 5.35 11.31
N GLY A 62 6.48 4.52 12.32
CA GLY A 62 5.49 4.13 13.32
C GLY A 62 4.68 2.88 12.99
N THR A 63 4.66 2.41 11.72
CA THR A 63 3.86 1.24 11.31
C THR A 63 4.25 -0.02 12.07
N ILE A 64 5.55 -0.33 12.19
CA ILE A 64 6.02 -1.50 12.94
C ILE A 64 5.64 -1.41 14.42
N LYS A 65 5.81 -0.24 15.03
CA LYS A 65 5.40 -0.03 16.42
C LYS A 65 3.91 -0.26 16.60
N HIS A 66 3.08 0.29 15.71
CA HIS A 66 1.63 0.10 15.75
C HIS A 66 1.23 -1.38 15.62
N CYS A 67 1.94 -2.15 14.78
CA CYS A 67 1.73 -3.59 14.69
C CYS A 67 2.06 -4.30 16.01
N LEU A 68 3.20 -3.99 16.62
CA LEU A 68 3.62 -4.57 17.90
C LEU A 68 2.66 -4.22 19.04
N ASP A 69 2.22 -2.96 19.12
CA ASP A 69 1.26 -2.47 20.12
C ASP A 69 -0.10 -3.21 20.01
N ASN A 70 -0.42 -3.77 18.84
CA ASN A 70 -1.63 -4.58 18.58
C ASN A 70 -1.39 -6.10 18.61
N ASN A 71 -0.23 -6.57 19.07
CA ASN A 71 0.16 -7.99 19.10
C ASN A 71 0.10 -8.66 17.71
N VAL A 72 0.47 -7.94 16.66
CA VAL A 72 0.50 -8.43 15.29
C VAL A 72 1.88 -8.99 14.97
N GLU A 73 1.93 -10.19 14.40
CA GLU A 73 3.17 -10.81 13.95
C GLU A 73 3.71 -10.09 12.70
N ILE A 74 5.02 -9.82 12.70
CA ILE A 74 5.69 -9.14 11.60
C ILE A 74 6.42 -10.15 10.74
N ILE A 75 5.93 -10.35 9.50
CA ILE A 75 6.60 -11.18 8.51
C ILE A 75 7.55 -10.30 7.70
N ARG A 76 8.85 -10.56 7.83
CA ARG A 76 9.88 -9.83 7.10
C ARG A 76 10.15 -10.50 5.75
N PRO A 77 10.27 -9.72 4.64
CA PRO A 77 10.58 -10.29 3.34
C PRO A 77 12.04 -10.74 3.24
N LYS A 78 12.31 -11.70 2.36
CA LYS A 78 13.69 -12.15 2.05
C LYS A 78 14.55 -11.06 1.38
N LYS A 79 13.92 -10.19 0.58
CA LYS A 79 14.56 -9.06 -0.09
C LYS A 79 13.87 -7.77 0.33
N SER A 80 14.64 -6.74 0.63
CA SER A 80 14.09 -5.40 0.88
C SER A 80 13.51 -4.81 -0.40
N PHE A 81 12.67 -3.81 -0.27
CA PHE A 81 12.12 -3.08 -1.42
C PHE A 81 13.21 -2.48 -2.32
N LEU A 82 14.29 -1.95 -1.74
CA LEU A 82 15.41 -1.40 -2.52
C LEU A 82 16.15 -2.49 -3.29
N GLN A 83 16.36 -3.67 -2.70
CA GLN A 83 16.92 -4.83 -3.43
C GLN A 83 15.99 -5.32 -4.56
N ILE A 84 14.68 -5.15 -4.41
CA ILE A 84 13.73 -5.43 -5.49
C ILE A 84 13.88 -4.41 -6.63
N ILE A 85 14.08 -3.12 -6.33
CA ILE A 85 14.39 -2.10 -7.35
C ILE A 85 15.70 -2.42 -8.07
N GLU A 86 16.74 -2.85 -7.37
CA GLU A 86 18.04 -3.21 -7.97
C GLU A 86 17.92 -4.35 -9.02
N ASN A 87 16.87 -5.17 -8.92
CA ASN A 87 16.65 -6.26 -9.88
C ASN A 87 15.59 -5.93 -10.96
N ASN A 88 14.61 -5.08 -10.67
CA ASN A 88 13.43 -4.90 -11.53
C ASN A 88 13.22 -3.45 -12.00
N GLY A 89 14.01 -2.50 -11.51
CA GLY A 89 13.81 -1.07 -11.75
C GLY A 89 12.71 -0.47 -10.88
N PHE A 90 12.24 0.73 -11.24
CA PHE A 90 11.20 1.41 -10.48
C PHE A 90 9.83 0.80 -10.73
N PRO A 91 9.01 0.58 -9.68
CA PRO A 91 7.62 0.19 -9.85
C PRO A 91 6.81 1.35 -10.47
N THR A 92 5.84 1.00 -11.29
CA THR A 92 4.91 1.94 -11.91
C THR A 92 3.47 1.55 -11.63
N ARG A 93 2.50 2.39 -12.01
CA ARG A 93 1.07 2.05 -11.92
C ARG A 93 0.71 0.76 -12.68
N ARG A 94 1.40 0.48 -13.78
CA ARG A 94 1.19 -0.72 -14.62
C ARG A 94 2.01 -1.90 -14.11
N ALA A 95 3.26 -1.67 -13.70
CA ALA A 95 4.20 -2.71 -13.23
C ALA A 95 4.30 -2.72 -11.69
N ARG A 96 3.38 -3.42 -11.03
CA ARG A 96 3.25 -3.51 -9.58
C ARG A 96 3.97 -4.73 -8.98
N PHE A 97 5.11 -5.12 -9.54
CA PHE A 97 5.85 -6.31 -9.10
C PHE A 97 6.19 -6.30 -7.60
N CYS A 98 6.42 -5.12 -7.02
CA CYS A 98 6.70 -4.99 -5.59
C CYS A 98 5.58 -5.55 -4.69
N CYS A 99 4.30 -5.42 -5.10
CA CYS A 99 3.19 -6.02 -4.35
C CYS A 99 3.26 -7.54 -4.37
N GLY A 100 3.60 -8.15 -5.51
CA GLY A 100 3.77 -9.61 -5.63
C GLY A 100 4.87 -10.14 -4.70
N TYR A 101 6.00 -9.44 -4.63
CA TYR A 101 7.12 -9.84 -3.76
C TYR A 101 6.86 -9.62 -2.27
N LEU A 102 6.14 -8.54 -1.90
CA LEU A 102 6.09 -8.07 -0.52
C LEU A 102 4.74 -8.27 0.17
N LYS A 103 3.64 -8.40 -0.57
CA LYS A 103 2.28 -8.44 0.00
C LYS A 103 1.42 -9.58 -0.53
N GLU A 104 1.48 -9.84 -1.85
CA GLU A 104 0.54 -10.73 -2.54
C GLU A 104 1.10 -12.15 -2.64
N TYR A 105 1.37 -12.78 -1.49
CA TYR A 105 1.73 -14.18 -1.40
C TYR A 105 0.90 -14.90 -0.34
N LYS A 106 0.69 -16.20 -0.57
CA LYS A 106 -0.07 -17.06 0.33
C LYS A 106 0.73 -17.35 1.60
N VAL A 107 0.10 -17.21 2.74
CA VAL A 107 0.61 -17.68 4.03
C VAL A 107 -0.28 -18.79 4.56
N MET A 108 -1.60 -18.57 4.53
CA MET A 108 -2.61 -19.58 4.93
C MET A 108 -3.65 -19.77 3.83
N ASP A 109 -4.39 -20.87 3.87
CA ASP A 109 -5.46 -21.18 2.90
C ASP A 109 -6.69 -20.28 3.06
N LYS A 110 -6.86 -19.71 4.24
CA LYS A 110 -7.98 -18.84 4.56
C LYS A 110 -7.48 -17.54 5.19
N ALA A 111 -7.99 -16.39 4.71
CA ALA A 111 -7.53 -15.08 5.13
C ALA A 111 -8.69 -14.09 5.32
N ILE A 112 -8.59 -13.20 6.31
CA ILE A 112 -9.51 -12.10 6.54
C ILE A 112 -8.85 -10.82 6.02
N GLN A 113 -9.57 -10.03 5.20
CA GLN A 113 -9.06 -8.77 4.66
C GLN A 113 -10.05 -7.62 4.88
N GLY A 114 -9.53 -6.45 5.22
CA GLY A 114 -10.29 -5.22 5.43
C GLY A 114 -10.55 -4.46 4.13
N ILE A 115 -11.21 -5.09 3.16
CA ILE A 115 -11.57 -4.47 1.88
C ILE A 115 -13.00 -3.92 1.98
N ARG A 116 -13.23 -2.72 1.45
CA ARG A 116 -14.55 -2.08 1.39
C ARG A 116 -14.90 -1.64 -0.03
N ARG A 117 -16.16 -1.81 -0.42
CA ARG A 117 -16.69 -1.32 -1.71
C ARG A 117 -16.58 0.20 -1.83
N SER A 118 -16.83 0.91 -0.73
CA SER A 118 -16.83 2.37 -0.68
C SER A 118 -15.47 3.04 -0.98
N GLU A 119 -14.37 2.27 -1.01
CA GLU A 119 -13.03 2.84 -1.26
C GLU A 119 -12.79 3.22 -2.73
N SER A 120 -13.43 2.58 -3.68
CA SER A 120 -13.37 2.95 -5.11
C SER A 120 -14.40 2.18 -5.95
N ALA A 121 -14.82 2.76 -7.08
CA ALA A 121 -15.69 2.10 -8.07
C ALA A 121 -15.11 0.77 -8.56
N LYS A 122 -13.76 0.69 -8.75
CA LYS A 122 -13.09 -0.56 -9.11
C LYS A 122 -13.29 -1.66 -8.05
N ARG A 123 -13.23 -1.31 -6.75
CA ARG A 123 -13.47 -2.28 -5.67
C ARG A 123 -14.94 -2.67 -5.60
N ALA A 124 -15.86 -1.73 -5.77
CA ALA A 124 -17.28 -2.02 -5.78
C ALA A 124 -17.65 -3.04 -6.87
N ASN A 125 -17.06 -2.91 -8.06
CA ASN A 125 -17.32 -3.82 -9.18
C ASN A 125 -16.61 -5.18 -9.02
N LEU A 126 -15.42 -5.19 -8.39
CA LEU A 126 -14.61 -6.42 -8.24
C LEU A 126 -15.07 -7.32 -7.09
N TYR A 127 -15.55 -6.72 -6.00
CA TYR A 127 -15.90 -7.43 -4.77
C TYR A 127 -17.41 -7.40 -4.56
N THR A 128 -18.12 -8.36 -5.18
CA THR A 128 -19.58 -8.50 -5.09
C THR A 128 -20.00 -9.34 -3.89
N GLU A 129 -19.16 -10.29 -3.45
CA GLU A 129 -19.46 -11.22 -2.38
C GLU A 129 -18.53 -11.03 -1.17
N PRO A 130 -19.01 -11.31 0.05
CA PRO A 130 -18.22 -11.18 1.28
C PRO A 130 -17.17 -12.29 1.45
N THR A 131 -17.21 -13.34 0.62
CA THR A 131 -16.21 -14.40 0.57
C THR A 131 -15.81 -14.63 -0.89
N ILE A 132 -14.51 -14.67 -1.15
CA ILE A 132 -13.97 -14.84 -2.50
C ILE A 132 -12.78 -15.80 -2.49
N CYS A 133 -12.52 -16.46 -3.61
CA CYS A 133 -11.27 -17.18 -3.82
C CYS A 133 -10.27 -16.27 -4.57
N ARG A 134 -9.06 -16.10 -4.03
CA ARG A 134 -7.95 -15.40 -4.69
C ARG A 134 -6.82 -16.37 -4.98
N ILE A 135 -6.14 -16.12 -6.11
CA ILE A 135 -4.94 -16.85 -6.51
C ILE A 135 -3.74 -15.93 -6.43
N TYR A 136 -2.70 -16.34 -5.71
CA TYR A 136 -1.45 -15.61 -5.57
C TYR A 136 -0.32 -16.31 -6.34
N GLY A 137 0.21 -15.63 -7.38
CA GLY A 137 1.36 -16.08 -8.15
C GLY A 137 1.10 -17.32 -9.01
N SER A 138 0.79 -18.48 -8.42
CA SER A 138 0.58 -19.78 -9.08
C SER A 138 -0.86 -20.27 -8.92
N LYS A 139 -1.34 -21.07 -9.87
CA LYS A 139 -2.69 -21.68 -9.83
C LYS A 139 -2.95 -22.54 -8.59
N ILE A 140 -1.90 -23.03 -7.92
CA ILE A 140 -2.02 -23.83 -6.69
C ILE A 140 -2.14 -22.98 -5.43
N ASN A 141 -1.88 -21.68 -5.50
CA ASN A 141 -1.90 -20.77 -4.36
C ASN A 141 -3.29 -20.14 -4.16
N HIS A 142 -4.30 -20.97 -4.03
CA HIS A 142 -5.65 -20.53 -3.71
C HIS A 142 -5.73 -20.08 -2.25
N VAL A 143 -6.45 -18.97 -1.99
CA VAL A 143 -6.75 -18.46 -0.66
C VAL A 143 -8.23 -18.07 -0.62
N ASN A 144 -8.96 -18.62 0.33
CA ASN A 144 -10.33 -18.21 0.61
C ASN A 144 -10.30 -16.94 1.47
N VAL A 145 -10.72 -15.81 0.89
CA VAL A 145 -10.67 -14.51 1.53
C VAL A 145 -12.04 -14.10 2.05
N ILE A 146 -12.10 -13.73 3.31
CA ILE A 146 -13.29 -13.26 4.02
C ILE A 146 -13.21 -11.74 4.15
N LEU A 147 -14.27 -11.03 3.79
CA LEU A 147 -14.36 -9.57 3.72
C LEU A 147 -15.44 -9.05 4.67
N PRO A 148 -15.20 -9.02 6.00
CA PRO A 148 -16.25 -8.77 6.99
C PRO A 148 -16.78 -7.33 6.95
N ILE A 149 -16.00 -6.38 6.44
CA ILE A 149 -16.36 -4.96 6.37
C ILE A 149 -16.65 -4.49 4.93
N LEU A 150 -16.98 -5.41 4.02
CA LEU A 150 -17.16 -5.11 2.60
C LEU A 150 -18.15 -3.95 2.36
N ASP A 151 -19.24 -3.88 3.15
CA ASP A 151 -20.31 -2.89 3.04
C ASP A 151 -20.15 -1.69 4.01
N PHE A 152 -19.03 -1.57 4.71
CA PHE A 152 -18.80 -0.44 5.59
C PHE A 152 -18.42 0.81 4.77
N THR A 153 -19.03 1.94 5.12
CA THR A 153 -18.66 3.27 4.63
C THR A 153 -17.57 3.89 5.50
N ASP A 154 -17.00 5.03 5.07
CA ASP A 154 -16.05 5.78 5.92
C ASP A 154 -16.69 6.22 7.23
N LYS A 155 -17.98 6.59 7.20
CA LYS A 155 -18.75 6.94 8.41
C LYS A 155 -18.89 5.75 9.35
N ASP A 156 -19.18 4.58 8.83
CA ASP A 156 -19.29 3.35 9.64
C ASP A 156 -17.96 3.02 10.33
N VAL A 157 -16.86 3.15 9.58
CA VAL A 157 -15.50 2.92 10.11
C VAL A 157 -15.16 3.93 11.19
N GLU A 158 -15.43 5.21 10.95
CA GLU A 158 -15.18 6.28 11.92
C GLU A 158 -16.01 6.10 13.21
N GLU A 159 -17.30 5.83 13.06
CA GLU A 159 -18.19 5.58 14.20
C GLU A 159 -17.76 4.35 15.00
N PHE A 160 -17.41 3.25 14.32
CA PHE A 160 -16.95 2.03 14.97
C PHE A 160 -15.65 2.25 15.75
N ILE A 161 -14.67 2.95 15.16
CA ILE A 161 -13.40 3.30 15.80
C ILE A 161 -13.63 4.11 17.07
N LYS A 162 -14.50 5.13 17.01
CA LYS A 162 -14.84 5.96 18.16
C LYS A 162 -15.54 5.16 19.26
N GLU A 163 -16.54 4.35 18.88
CA GLU A 163 -17.32 3.53 19.81
C GLU A 163 -16.47 2.49 20.54
N ARG A 164 -15.51 1.88 19.83
CA ARG A 164 -14.62 0.86 20.37
C ARG A 164 -13.32 1.42 20.95
N CYS A 165 -13.15 2.74 20.93
CA CYS A 165 -11.93 3.41 21.40
C CYS A 165 -10.66 2.82 20.75
N ILE A 166 -10.71 2.49 19.45
CA ILE A 166 -9.58 1.89 18.73
C ILE A 166 -8.50 2.95 18.54
N LYS A 167 -7.30 2.68 19.03
CA LYS A 167 -6.14 3.53 18.81
C LYS A 167 -5.54 3.23 17.44
N LEU A 168 -5.61 4.19 16.53
CA LEU A 168 -5.07 4.07 15.18
C LEU A 168 -3.59 4.48 15.10
N HIS A 169 -2.98 4.17 13.95
CA HIS A 169 -1.66 4.69 13.59
C HIS A 169 -1.64 6.23 13.64
N PRO A 170 -0.56 6.89 14.12
CA PRO A 170 -0.48 8.36 14.27
C PRO A 170 -0.84 9.15 13.01
N LEU A 171 -0.59 8.59 11.82
CA LEU A 171 -0.92 9.21 10.54
C LEU A 171 -2.42 9.58 10.41
N TYR A 172 -3.32 8.87 11.10
CA TYR A 172 -4.76 9.13 11.05
C TYR A 172 -5.24 10.31 11.90
N TYR A 173 -4.35 10.90 12.67
CA TYR A 173 -4.66 12.08 13.46
C TYR A 173 -4.14 13.35 12.76
N ASN A 174 -4.88 14.44 12.88
CA ASN A 174 -4.45 15.77 12.49
C ASN A 174 -3.59 16.39 13.61
N GLU A 175 -3.00 17.55 13.35
CA GLU A 175 -2.18 18.28 14.34
C GLU A 175 -2.98 18.66 15.60
N ASP A 176 -4.27 18.92 15.46
CA ASP A 176 -5.19 19.20 16.56
C ASP A 176 -5.67 17.94 17.32
N GLY A 177 -5.15 16.77 16.95
CA GLY A 177 -5.55 15.48 17.54
C GLY A 177 -6.86 14.90 17.00
N SER A 178 -7.56 15.58 16.09
CA SER A 178 -8.80 15.09 15.50
C SER A 178 -8.55 13.90 14.56
N LEU A 179 -9.47 12.93 14.56
CA LEU A 179 -9.42 11.76 13.71
C LEU A 179 -9.76 12.09 12.25
N ASN A 180 -8.92 11.64 11.32
CA ASN A 180 -9.13 11.79 9.89
C ASN A 180 -9.07 10.43 9.17
N VAL A 181 -10.21 9.76 9.07
CA VAL A 181 -10.35 8.45 8.42
C VAL A 181 -10.18 8.50 6.89
N LYS A 182 -10.13 9.69 6.27
CA LYS A 182 -9.86 9.83 4.83
C LYS A 182 -8.38 9.61 4.49
N LYS A 183 -7.48 9.81 5.45
CA LYS A 183 -6.06 9.49 5.26
C LYS A 183 -5.88 7.99 5.01
N ARG A 184 -4.82 7.64 4.28
CA ARG A 184 -4.50 6.25 3.94
C ARG A 184 -3.08 5.92 4.33
N LEU A 185 -2.91 4.85 5.08
CA LEU A 185 -1.61 4.24 5.32
C LEU A 185 -1.23 3.35 4.12
N GLY A 186 -0.02 3.49 3.62
CA GLY A 186 0.49 2.69 2.51
C GLY A 186 1.99 2.86 2.35
N CYS A 187 2.62 2.05 1.50
CA CYS A 187 4.05 2.15 1.22
C CYS A 187 4.43 3.57 0.81
N MET A 188 5.57 4.06 1.29
CA MET A 188 6.10 5.36 0.89
C MET A 188 6.58 5.31 -0.57
N GLY A 189 6.34 6.39 -1.33
CA GLY A 189 6.68 6.46 -2.75
C GLY A 189 5.85 5.52 -3.64
N CYS A 190 4.69 5.04 -3.18
CA CYS A 190 3.85 4.12 -3.94
C CYS A 190 3.25 4.80 -5.18
N PRO A 191 3.49 4.28 -6.41
CA PRO A 191 2.97 4.89 -7.63
C PRO A 191 1.44 4.81 -7.75
N LEU A 192 0.75 4.07 -6.87
CA LEU A 192 -0.71 4.02 -6.85
C LEU A 192 -1.36 5.17 -6.06
N LYS A 193 -0.57 5.97 -5.34
CA LYS A 193 -1.06 7.22 -4.75
C LYS A 193 -1.46 8.20 -5.85
N SER A 194 -2.38 9.11 -5.56
CA SER A 194 -2.85 10.12 -6.53
C SER A 194 -1.72 10.96 -7.12
N ASP A 195 -0.71 11.24 -6.31
CA ASP A 195 0.48 12.03 -6.61
C ASP A 195 1.73 11.16 -6.96
N ASN A 196 1.56 9.90 -7.31
CA ASN A 196 2.64 8.93 -7.55
C ASN A 196 3.61 8.78 -6.37
N GLY A 197 3.21 9.15 -5.16
CA GLY A 197 4.05 9.13 -3.96
C GLY A 197 4.95 10.36 -3.79
N LEU A 198 4.75 11.42 -4.58
CA LEU A 198 5.55 12.65 -4.54
C LEU A 198 5.56 13.30 -3.15
N SER A 199 4.42 13.31 -2.45
CA SER A 199 4.33 13.83 -1.09
C SER A 199 5.22 13.09 -0.09
N ASP A 200 5.36 11.76 -0.25
CA ASP A 200 6.25 10.98 0.61
C ASP A 200 7.72 11.34 0.37
N PHE A 201 8.10 11.52 -0.90
CA PHE A 201 9.46 11.91 -1.26
C PHE A 201 9.79 13.32 -0.76
N LYS A 202 8.83 14.25 -0.81
CA LYS A 202 8.98 15.58 -0.20
C LYS A 202 9.18 15.52 1.32
N ALA A 203 8.37 14.73 1.99
CA ALA A 203 8.47 14.57 3.45
C ALA A 203 9.74 13.82 3.88
N HIS A 204 10.27 12.95 3.01
CA HIS A 204 11.41 12.09 3.29
C HIS A 204 12.44 12.11 2.16
N PRO A 205 13.18 13.22 1.94
CA PRO A 205 14.10 13.36 0.80
C PRO A 205 15.21 12.29 0.74
N LYS A 206 15.62 11.73 1.90
CA LYS A 206 16.56 10.60 1.96
C LYS A 206 16.05 9.36 1.20
N LEU A 207 14.72 9.21 1.08
CA LEU A 207 14.11 8.13 0.32
C LEU A 207 14.39 8.26 -1.18
N VAL A 208 14.38 9.49 -1.72
CA VAL A 208 14.74 9.78 -3.12
C VAL A 208 16.15 9.28 -3.43
N ARG A 209 17.11 9.62 -2.55
CA ARG A 209 18.52 9.16 -2.72
C ARG A 209 18.63 7.63 -2.70
N ALA A 210 17.89 6.98 -1.79
CA ALA A 210 17.91 5.52 -1.69
C ALA A 210 17.31 4.86 -2.95
N TRP A 211 16.19 5.38 -3.45
CA TRP A 211 15.57 4.89 -4.67
C TRP A 211 16.47 5.07 -5.88
N LEU A 212 17.06 6.25 -6.05
CA LEU A 212 17.97 6.54 -7.16
C LEU A 212 19.23 5.67 -7.13
N ARG A 213 19.80 5.41 -5.94
CA ARG A 213 20.93 4.47 -5.83
C ARG A 213 20.56 3.07 -6.27
N ALA A 214 19.43 2.56 -5.82
CA ALA A 214 18.94 1.23 -6.22
C ALA A 214 18.61 1.19 -7.73
N GLY A 215 17.94 2.23 -8.22
CA GLY A 215 17.61 2.39 -9.64
C GLY A 215 18.85 2.49 -10.52
N LYS A 216 19.89 3.22 -10.06
CA LYS A 216 21.15 3.31 -10.80
C LYS A 216 21.86 1.97 -10.92
N LYS A 217 21.91 1.18 -9.86
CA LYS A 217 22.45 -0.19 -9.92
C LYS A 217 21.72 -1.05 -10.95
N TRP A 218 20.37 -0.99 -10.94
CA TRP A 218 19.57 -1.67 -11.94
C TRP A 218 19.88 -1.17 -13.35
N TRP A 219 19.92 0.14 -13.54
CA TRP A 219 20.21 0.78 -14.83
C TRP A 219 21.57 0.35 -15.38
N ASP A 220 22.62 0.38 -14.56
CA ASP A 220 23.98 0.05 -14.96
C ASP A 220 24.15 -1.45 -15.28
N SER A 221 23.45 -2.31 -14.56
CA SER A 221 23.51 -3.79 -14.74
C SER A 221 22.64 -4.33 -15.88
N HIS A 222 21.75 -3.50 -16.47
CA HIS A 222 20.84 -3.92 -17.52
C HIS A 222 20.96 -3.03 -18.79
N PRO A 223 22.03 -3.18 -19.59
CA PRO A 223 22.27 -2.29 -20.74
C PRO A 223 21.22 -2.38 -21.85
N ASN A 224 20.52 -3.51 -21.97
CA ASN A 224 19.60 -3.81 -23.05
C ASN A 224 18.11 -3.64 -22.67
N ILE A 225 17.80 -2.93 -21.58
CA ILE A 225 16.40 -2.72 -21.17
C ILE A 225 15.69 -1.73 -22.10
N GLU A 226 14.39 -1.93 -22.28
CA GLU A 226 13.53 -1.10 -23.12
C GLU A 226 13.51 0.36 -22.67
N SER A 227 13.65 0.61 -21.35
CA SER A 227 13.70 1.96 -20.80
C SER A 227 14.90 2.78 -21.33
N ARG A 228 16.04 2.16 -21.68
CA ARG A 228 17.19 2.86 -22.25
C ARG A 228 16.95 3.38 -23.68
N LYS A 229 15.98 2.83 -24.39
CA LYS A 229 15.56 3.36 -25.68
C LYS A 229 14.74 4.65 -25.55
N LYS A 230 14.11 4.85 -24.39
CA LYS A 230 13.18 5.95 -24.12
C LYS A 230 13.80 7.08 -23.32
N PHE A 231 14.71 6.76 -22.41
CA PHE A 231 15.31 7.68 -21.45
C PHE A 231 16.83 7.67 -21.59
N SER A 232 17.46 8.83 -21.46
CA SER A 232 18.91 8.99 -21.56
C SER A 232 19.62 8.48 -20.33
N ASP A 233 19.00 8.62 -19.16
CA ASP A 233 19.55 8.18 -17.88
C ASP A 233 18.45 7.80 -16.85
N ILE A 234 18.89 7.41 -15.67
CA ILE A 234 18.01 7.01 -14.57
C ILE A 234 17.24 8.20 -13.97
N TYR A 235 17.76 9.42 -14.09
CA TYR A 235 17.12 10.63 -13.56
C TYR A 235 15.92 11.01 -14.41
N GLU A 236 16.05 10.95 -15.75
CA GLU A 236 14.91 11.13 -16.66
C GLU A 236 13.80 10.10 -16.38
N LEU A 237 14.16 8.82 -16.22
CA LEU A 237 13.22 7.77 -15.88
C LEU A 237 12.53 8.03 -14.54
N PHE A 238 13.27 8.47 -13.52
CA PHE A 238 12.71 8.79 -12.21
C PHE A 238 11.74 9.97 -12.29
N VAL A 239 12.14 11.07 -12.93
CA VAL A 239 11.30 12.26 -13.13
C VAL A 239 10.02 11.90 -13.88
N SER A 240 10.13 11.14 -14.98
CA SER A 240 8.97 10.68 -15.74
C SER A 240 7.99 9.88 -14.88
N ASN A 241 8.48 8.95 -14.07
CA ASN A 241 7.60 8.09 -13.26
C ASN A 241 6.94 8.79 -12.07
N ILE A 242 7.60 9.78 -11.48
CA ILE A 242 7.13 10.41 -10.24
C ILE A 242 6.31 11.68 -10.53
N PHE A 243 6.71 12.49 -11.48
CA PHE A 243 6.09 13.79 -11.72
C PHE A 243 4.99 13.76 -12.80
N PHE A 244 4.96 12.70 -13.62
CA PHE A 244 4.02 12.62 -14.74
C PHE A 244 3.18 11.35 -14.68
N HIS A 245 2.00 11.39 -15.31
CA HIS A 245 1.09 10.26 -15.42
C HIS A 245 1.19 9.55 -16.78
N SER A 246 1.72 10.23 -17.81
CA SER A 246 1.98 9.65 -19.13
C SER A 246 3.44 9.86 -19.55
N TYR A 247 3.90 8.97 -20.44
CA TYR A 247 5.24 9.09 -21.05
C TYR A 247 5.31 10.31 -21.95
N GLU A 248 4.27 10.56 -22.74
CA GLU A 248 4.18 11.65 -23.70
C GLU A 248 4.33 13.00 -23.00
N ASP A 249 3.56 13.24 -21.93
CA ASP A 249 3.64 14.47 -21.15
C ASP A 249 5.04 14.67 -20.53
N SER A 250 5.64 13.55 -20.06
CA SER A 250 6.99 13.62 -19.48
C SER A 250 8.04 13.99 -20.52
N MET A 251 7.95 13.45 -21.74
CA MET A 251 8.93 13.73 -22.78
C MET A 251 8.85 15.18 -23.30
N LEU A 252 7.64 15.71 -23.46
CA LEU A 252 7.46 17.13 -23.81
C LEU A 252 8.10 18.07 -22.77
N SER A 253 8.01 17.71 -21.50
CA SER A 253 8.60 18.51 -20.43
C SER A 253 10.10 18.31 -20.29
N ILE A 254 10.59 17.07 -20.38
CA ILE A 254 12.01 16.71 -20.17
C ILE A 254 12.88 17.10 -21.35
N LYS A 255 12.45 16.79 -22.57
CA LYS A 255 13.25 17.05 -23.80
C LYS A 255 13.12 18.49 -24.30
N GLY A 256 12.23 19.27 -23.71
CA GLY A 256 11.91 20.59 -24.17
C GLY A 256 11.07 20.60 -25.45
N GLY A 257 10.67 21.77 -25.86
CA GLY A 257 9.87 22.01 -27.07
C GLY A 257 10.22 23.38 -27.68
N ILE A 258 9.38 23.83 -28.61
CA ILE A 258 9.63 25.13 -29.30
C ILE A 258 9.72 26.31 -28.31
N PHE A 259 9.11 26.20 -27.12
CA PHE A 259 9.01 27.28 -26.14
C PHE A 259 9.70 26.98 -24.78
N ASN A 260 10.25 25.79 -24.59
CA ASN A 260 10.86 25.38 -23.31
C ASN A 260 12.19 24.66 -23.53
N ASP A 261 13.20 25.04 -22.78
CA ASP A 261 14.50 24.36 -22.78
C ASP A 261 14.39 22.95 -22.14
N PRO A 262 15.26 22.01 -22.55
CA PRO A 262 15.36 20.69 -21.90
C PRO A 262 15.66 20.82 -20.41
N ILE A 263 15.05 19.93 -19.62
CA ILE A 263 15.27 19.89 -18.17
C ILE A 263 16.47 18.99 -17.87
N ASP A 264 17.48 19.54 -17.16
CA ASP A 264 18.49 18.72 -16.48
C ASP A 264 17.82 18.01 -15.29
N CYS A 265 17.38 16.77 -15.52
CA CYS A 265 16.60 16.02 -14.54
C CYS A 265 17.36 15.78 -13.24
N ARG A 266 18.69 15.65 -13.25
CA ARG A 266 19.51 15.52 -12.04
C ARG A 266 19.44 16.80 -11.21
N LYS A 267 19.73 17.94 -11.80
CA LYS A 267 19.67 19.25 -11.11
C LYS A 267 18.24 19.56 -10.66
N PHE A 268 17.25 19.21 -11.47
CA PHE A 268 15.85 19.36 -11.11
C PHE A 268 15.50 18.58 -9.83
N ILE A 269 15.90 17.30 -9.72
CA ILE A 269 15.69 16.47 -8.53
C ILE A 269 16.42 17.07 -7.32
N GLU A 270 17.69 17.46 -7.48
CA GLU A 270 18.49 18.04 -6.39
C GLU A 270 17.83 19.31 -5.84
N HIS A 271 17.40 20.20 -6.74
CA HIS A 271 16.72 21.44 -6.35
C HIS A 271 15.34 21.18 -5.73
N TYR A 272 14.52 20.35 -6.39
CA TYR A 272 13.12 20.11 -5.97
C TYR A 272 13.02 19.45 -4.59
N PHE A 273 13.90 18.54 -4.27
CA PHE A 273 13.93 17.84 -2.99
C PHE A 273 14.95 18.40 -2.00
N SER A 274 15.69 19.46 -2.38
CA SER A 274 16.77 20.05 -1.57
C SER A 274 17.78 19.01 -1.08
N ILE A 275 18.26 18.19 -2.00
CA ILE A 275 19.23 17.10 -1.73
C ILE A 275 20.40 17.19 -2.71
N GLU A 276 21.53 16.67 -2.27
CA GLU A 276 22.69 16.42 -3.13
C GLU A 276 22.68 14.95 -3.56
N LEU A 277 22.80 14.67 -4.86
CA LEU A 277 22.91 13.34 -5.42
C LEU A 277 24.39 12.93 -5.57
N PHE A 278 24.61 11.64 -5.70
CA PHE A 278 25.95 11.02 -5.81
C PHE A 278 26.46 11.03 -7.25
#